data_c2610b588dc8df4bec47c8ac24f1a7c4
#
_entry.id   c2610b588dc8df4bec47c8ac24f1a7c4
#
_cell.length_a   1.000
_cell.length_b   1.000
_cell.length_c   1.000
_cell.angle_alpha   90.00
_cell.angle_beta   90.00
_cell.angle_gamma   90.00
#
_symmetry.space_group_name_H-M   'P 1'
#
loop_
_entity.id
_entity.type
_entity.pdbx_description
1 polymer ?
#
loop_
_entity_poly.entity_id
_entity_poly.type
_entity_poly.pdbx_seq_one_letter_code
_entity_poly.pdbx_strand_id
1 'polypeptide(L)'
;MLRWIRRLFMGLCGLVLAIAIAGVTWQWLATRRDIAATPPPGRLVDVGGYRLHLWCTGDGAPAVILDAGLGGTSTGWGFVQPEVARFTRVCSYDRAGMGYSDHGPSPRTARRIASELAELLARSGIPGPVVLVGESIAGFNVRVFASDHPERAAGLVLVDASHEDDAHDVPGMARFVPLLSTIGLFRLLGVSFGQRVESLAPSVRRYAQATRFRAAGYQAAADELLHIEETVSEVRNTRRTLAIPVLVVTGARGADEHWRRLQQDEASLSERGCLITAQQSGHVIPIDQPKVVVDAIRTVVEIARGQEAAPCATSQQTGQVVR
;
A
#
# COMPACT_ATOMS: atom_id res chain seq x y z
N MET A 1 40.82 38.53 -11.19
CA MET A 1 40.14 37.35 -11.66
C MET A 1 39.49 36.53 -10.54
N LEU A 2 40.21 36.06 -9.54
CA LEU A 2 39.72 35.24 -8.44
C LEU A 2 38.55 35.85 -7.62
N ARG A 3 38.62 37.18 -7.34
CA ARG A 3 37.54 37.90 -6.59
C ARG A 3 36.25 37.97 -7.36
N TRP A 4 36.27 38.05 -8.68
CA TRP A 4 35.10 38.04 -9.54
C TRP A 4 34.45 36.66 -9.64
N ILE A 5 35.26 35.61 -9.79
CA ILE A 5 34.80 34.22 -9.77
C ILE A 5 34.11 33.92 -8.45
N ARG A 6 34.69 34.31 -7.30
CA ARG A 6 34.07 34.14 -5.98
C ARG A 6 32.74 34.87 -5.84
N ARG A 7 32.62 36.10 -6.36
CA ARG A 7 31.37 36.88 -6.34
C ARG A 7 30.28 36.22 -7.20
N LEU A 8 30.63 35.77 -8.39
CA LEU A 8 29.70 35.03 -9.28
C LEU A 8 29.25 33.72 -8.63
N PHE A 9 30.18 32.96 -8.05
CA PHE A 9 29.84 31.72 -7.33
C PHE A 9 28.94 31.98 -6.15
N MET A 10 29.20 32.98 -5.32
CA MET A 10 28.35 33.37 -4.20
C MET A 10 26.96 33.83 -4.68
N GLY A 11 26.89 34.60 -5.75
CA GLY A 11 25.64 35.03 -6.37
C GLY A 11 24.82 33.85 -6.88
N LEU A 12 25.46 32.88 -7.54
CA LEU A 12 24.80 31.65 -8.00
C LEU A 12 24.29 30.81 -6.82
N CYS A 13 25.08 30.60 -5.80
CA CYS A 13 24.65 29.89 -4.59
C CYS A 13 23.47 30.59 -3.90
N GLY A 14 23.51 31.92 -3.81
CA GLY A 14 22.39 32.72 -3.28
C GLY A 14 21.11 32.56 -4.10
N LEU A 15 21.23 32.57 -5.43
CA LEU A 15 20.10 32.35 -6.32
C LEU A 15 19.50 30.96 -6.17
N VAL A 16 20.35 29.91 -6.15
CA VAL A 16 19.91 28.52 -5.96
C VAL A 16 19.19 28.36 -4.62
N LEU A 17 19.74 28.94 -3.54
CA LEU A 17 19.11 28.91 -2.23
C LEU A 17 17.74 29.61 -2.22
N ALA A 18 17.64 30.78 -2.86
CA ALA A 18 16.38 31.52 -2.97
C ALA A 18 15.31 30.73 -3.74
N ILE A 19 15.69 30.09 -4.85
CA ILE A 19 14.79 29.21 -5.63
C ILE A 19 14.34 28.02 -4.77
N ALA A 20 15.25 27.37 -4.03
CA ALA A 20 14.91 26.25 -3.15
C ALA A 20 13.92 26.66 -2.05
N ILE A 21 14.17 27.79 -1.38
CA ILE A 21 13.25 28.33 -0.35
C ILE A 21 11.87 28.65 -0.96
N ALA A 22 11.83 29.28 -2.11
CA ALA A 22 10.58 29.57 -2.82
C ALA A 22 9.83 28.29 -3.19
N GLY A 23 10.53 27.27 -3.67
CA GLY A 23 9.97 25.96 -4.01
C GLY A 23 9.38 25.24 -2.77
N VAL A 24 10.12 25.18 -1.67
CA VAL A 24 9.64 24.59 -0.40
C VAL A 24 8.39 25.31 0.11
N THR A 25 8.42 26.64 0.10
CA THR A 25 7.28 27.47 0.56
C THR A 25 6.06 27.24 -0.31
N TRP A 26 6.23 27.27 -1.63
CA TRP A 26 5.15 27.00 -2.57
C TRP A 26 4.58 25.60 -2.40
N GLN A 27 5.43 24.57 -2.31
CA GLN A 27 5.01 23.19 -2.10
C GLN A 27 4.20 23.02 -0.82
N TRP A 28 4.65 23.65 0.27
CA TRP A 28 3.97 23.61 1.55
C TRP A 28 2.59 24.31 1.50
N LEU A 29 2.52 25.51 0.93
CA LEU A 29 1.28 26.25 0.78
C LEU A 29 0.28 25.53 -0.13
N ALA A 30 0.75 24.99 -1.26
CA ALA A 30 -0.07 24.24 -2.19
C ALA A 30 -0.63 22.97 -1.55
N THR A 31 0.21 22.22 -0.82
CA THR A 31 -0.25 21.02 -0.08
C THR A 31 -1.31 21.36 0.97
N ARG A 32 -1.13 22.42 1.74
CA ARG A 32 -2.13 22.87 2.72
C ARG A 32 -3.46 23.25 2.05
N ARG A 33 -3.40 23.93 0.93
CA ARG A 33 -4.59 24.28 0.13
C ARG A 33 -5.33 23.02 -0.35
N ASP A 34 -4.61 22.07 -0.94
CA ASP A 34 -5.20 20.86 -1.51
C ASP A 34 -5.92 20.04 -0.43
N ILE A 35 -5.27 19.86 0.73
CA ILE A 35 -5.85 19.13 1.87
C ILE A 35 -7.02 19.88 2.51
N ALA A 36 -6.93 21.21 2.66
CA ALA A 36 -8.02 22.00 3.21
C ALA A 36 -9.26 22.02 2.30
N ALA A 37 -9.05 22.01 0.97
CA ALA A 37 -10.13 21.96 -0.02
C ALA A 37 -10.82 20.59 -0.09
N THR A 38 -10.13 19.52 0.32
CA THR A 38 -10.66 18.15 0.26
C THR A 38 -10.30 17.41 1.55
N PRO A 39 -11.08 17.56 2.62
CA PRO A 39 -10.87 16.83 3.87
C PRO A 39 -10.91 15.31 3.66
N PRO A 40 -10.14 14.53 4.47
CA PRO A 40 -10.09 13.09 4.34
C PRO A 40 -11.47 12.44 4.54
N PRO A 41 -11.81 11.38 3.77
CA PRO A 41 -12.89 10.47 4.16
C PRO A 41 -12.42 9.67 5.39
N GLY A 42 -13.33 9.32 6.29
CA GLY A 42 -12.93 8.58 7.49
C GLY A 42 -12.29 9.45 8.58
N ARG A 43 -11.26 8.96 9.24
CA ARG A 43 -10.66 9.63 10.41
C ARG A 43 -9.13 9.46 10.47
N LEU A 44 -8.48 10.38 11.19
CA LEU A 44 -7.08 10.28 11.59
C LEU A 44 -7.00 9.69 13.01
N VAL A 45 -6.20 8.65 13.18
CA VAL A 45 -6.02 7.92 14.45
C VAL A 45 -4.57 8.06 14.89
N ASP A 46 -4.35 8.56 16.11
CA ASP A 46 -3.01 8.65 16.69
C ASP A 46 -2.46 7.25 16.99
N VAL A 47 -1.25 6.95 16.50
CA VAL A 47 -0.57 5.66 16.70
C VAL A 47 0.70 5.77 17.55
N GLY A 48 0.80 6.84 18.33
CA GLY A 48 1.93 7.09 19.22
C GLY A 48 2.77 8.29 18.79
N GLY A 49 2.11 9.45 18.62
CA GLY A 49 2.75 10.73 18.31
C GLY A 49 2.63 11.21 16.86
N TYR A 50 2.04 10.41 15.99
CA TYR A 50 1.61 10.76 14.63
C TYR A 50 0.35 9.99 14.27
N ARG A 51 -0.42 10.48 13.28
CA ARG A 51 -1.74 9.96 12.97
C ARG A 51 -1.74 9.24 11.63
N LEU A 52 -2.40 8.10 11.60
CA LEU A 52 -2.70 7.39 10.37
C LEU A 52 -4.17 7.60 9.97
N HIS A 53 -4.38 7.78 8.68
CA HIS A 53 -5.71 7.86 8.11
C HIS A 53 -6.31 6.47 7.99
N LEU A 54 -7.56 6.33 8.46
CA LEU A 54 -8.35 5.11 8.42
C LEU A 54 -9.74 5.42 7.88
N TRP A 55 -10.12 4.73 6.80
CA TRP A 55 -11.44 4.87 6.18
C TRP A 55 -12.17 3.54 6.16
N CYS A 56 -13.16 3.41 7.06
CA CYS A 56 -13.98 2.21 7.20
C CYS A 56 -15.38 2.42 6.62
N THR A 57 -15.92 1.36 6.01
CA THR A 57 -17.27 1.27 5.49
C THR A 57 -17.84 -0.13 5.75
N GLY A 58 -19.17 -0.28 5.71
CA GLY A 58 -19.83 -1.55 6.01
C GLY A 58 -19.76 -1.93 7.48
N ASP A 59 -20.44 -3.02 7.81
CA ASP A 59 -20.59 -3.57 9.15
C ASP A 59 -20.39 -5.07 9.16
N GLY A 60 -20.06 -5.62 10.34
CA GLY A 60 -19.86 -7.05 10.54
C GLY A 60 -18.42 -7.46 10.82
N ALA A 61 -18.22 -8.75 11.03
CA ALA A 61 -16.94 -9.37 11.37
C ALA A 61 -16.71 -10.63 10.52
N PRO A 62 -15.45 -11.03 10.32
CA PRO A 62 -14.23 -10.25 10.61
C PRO A 62 -14.16 -8.97 9.78
N ALA A 63 -13.51 -7.93 10.32
CA ALA A 63 -13.21 -6.75 9.52
C ALA A 63 -12.11 -7.08 8.50
N VAL A 64 -12.18 -6.43 7.32
CA VAL A 64 -11.15 -6.54 6.27
C VAL A 64 -10.30 -5.28 6.29
N ILE A 65 -8.97 -5.43 6.23
CA ILE A 65 -8.02 -4.32 6.21
C ILE A 65 -7.28 -4.34 4.87
N LEU A 66 -7.33 -3.22 4.14
CA LEU A 66 -6.76 -3.08 2.81
C LEU A 66 -5.48 -2.23 2.89
N ASP A 67 -4.34 -2.83 2.55
CA ASP A 67 -3.03 -2.17 2.44
C ASP A 67 -2.62 -2.08 0.96
N ALA A 68 -2.39 -0.87 0.46
CA ALA A 68 -2.08 -0.61 -0.94
C ALA A 68 -0.58 -0.77 -1.25
N GLY A 69 -0.24 -0.99 -2.51
CA GLY A 69 1.13 -1.12 -2.99
C GLY A 69 2.02 0.11 -2.76
N LEU A 70 3.22 0.12 -3.33
CA LEU A 70 4.19 1.21 -3.19
C LEU A 70 3.61 2.55 -3.68
N GLY A 71 3.68 3.58 -2.84
CA GLY A 71 3.11 4.89 -3.15
C GLY A 71 1.59 4.91 -3.27
N GLY A 72 0.94 3.76 -3.08
CA GLY A 72 -0.51 3.61 -3.03
C GLY A 72 -1.12 4.18 -1.76
N THR A 73 -2.42 4.46 -1.82
CA THR A 73 -3.20 5.01 -0.71
C THR A 73 -4.54 4.28 -0.60
N SER A 74 -5.30 4.58 0.43
CA SER A 74 -6.68 4.08 0.61
C SER A 74 -7.55 4.26 -0.64
N THR A 75 -7.26 5.25 -1.49
CA THR A 75 -8.00 5.51 -2.73
C THR A 75 -7.81 4.45 -3.81
N GLY A 76 -6.72 3.66 -3.78
CA GLY A 76 -6.48 2.54 -4.70
C GLY A 76 -7.56 1.46 -4.61
N TRP A 77 -8.24 1.37 -3.50
CA TRP A 77 -9.28 0.39 -3.23
C TRP A 77 -10.71 0.85 -3.60
N GLY A 78 -10.82 1.96 -4.33
CA GLY A 78 -12.10 2.60 -4.62
C GLY A 78 -13.11 1.74 -5.40
N PHE A 79 -12.67 0.71 -6.15
CA PHE A 79 -13.54 -0.27 -6.80
C PHE A 79 -13.81 -1.51 -5.92
N VAL A 80 -12.93 -1.81 -4.97
CA VAL A 80 -13.02 -3.01 -4.13
C VAL A 80 -13.77 -2.73 -2.84
N GLN A 81 -13.41 -1.66 -2.13
CA GLN A 81 -13.96 -1.37 -0.80
C GLN A 81 -15.50 -1.26 -0.76
N PRO A 82 -16.18 -0.57 -1.70
CA PRO A 82 -17.64 -0.49 -1.68
C PRO A 82 -18.32 -1.85 -1.83
N GLU A 83 -17.74 -2.76 -2.61
CA GLU A 83 -18.29 -4.11 -2.82
C GLU A 83 -18.08 -5.01 -1.60
N VAL A 84 -16.91 -4.93 -0.95
CA VAL A 84 -16.63 -5.64 0.30
C VAL A 84 -17.52 -5.13 1.43
N ALA A 85 -17.80 -3.83 1.48
CA ALA A 85 -18.68 -3.21 2.47
C ALA A 85 -20.11 -3.77 2.48
N ARG A 86 -20.54 -4.45 1.41
CA ARG A 86 -21.87 -5.06 1.31
C ARG A 86 -22.03 -6.32 2.17
N PHE A 87 -20.92 -6.96 2.59
CA PHE A 87 -20.99 -8.23 3.33
C PHE A 87 -20.17 -8.27 4.61
N THR A 88 -19.26 -7.30 4.84
CA THR A 88 -18.51 -7.15 6.08
C THR A 88 -18.00 -5.74 6.24
N ARG A 89 -17.52 -5.40 7.46
CA ARG A 89 -16.77 -4.17 7.68
C ARG A 89 -15.45 -4.22 6.90
N VAL A 90 -15.12 -3.17 6.17
CA VAL A 90 -13.85 -3.04 5.44
C VAL A 90 -13.23 -1.67 5.69
N CYS A 91 -11.94 -1.65 5.94
CA CYS A 91 -11.18 -0.43 6.19
C CYS A 91 -9.94 -0.41 5.29
N SER A 92 -9.79 0.64 4.51
CA SER A 92 -8.50 0.99 3.91
C SER A 92 -7.80 2.02 4.79
N TYR A 93 -6.48 2.02 4.76
CA TYR A 93 -5.70 2.99 5.52
C TYR A 93 -4.56 3.55 4.66
N ASP A 94 -4.06 4.71 5.05
CA ASP A 94 -2.87 5.27 4.46
C ASP A 94 -1.69 5.00 5.40
N ARG A 95 -0.64 4.34 4.92
CA ARG A 95 0.61 4.18 5.69
C ARG A 95 1.20 5.54 6.04
N ALA A 96 2.01 5.60 7.08
CA ALA A 96 2.63 6.86 7.50
C ALA A 96 3.36 7.56 6.35
N GLY A 97 3.07 8.85 6.17
CA GLY A 97 3.51 9.67 5.04
C GLY A 97 2.59 9.62 3.83
N MET A 98 1.90 8.49 3.57
CA MET A 98 1.02 8.32 2.42
C MET A 98 -0.32 9.04 2.61
N GLY A 99 -1.01 9.30 1.49
CA GLY A 99 -2.38 9.84 1.48
C GLY A 99 -2.58 10.99 2.45
N TYR A 100 -3.47 10.82 3.42
CA TYR A 100 -3.77 11.81 4.46
C TYR A 100 -2.99 11.58 5.77
N SER A 101 -2.22 10.50 5.89
CA SER A 101 -1.46 10.19 7.11
C SER A 101 -0.35 11.19 7.38
N ASP A 102 -0.07 11.42 8.65
CA ASP A 102 1.10 12.20 9.07
C ASP A 102 2.39 11.44 8.70
N HIS A 103 3.50 12.13 8.66
CA HIS A 103 4.82 11.53 8.45
C HIS A 103 5.18 10.63 9.65
N GLY A 104 5.70 9.45 9.37
CA GLY A 104 6.19 8.52 10.39
C GLY A 104 7.71 8.43 10.44
N PRO A 105 8.26 7.73 11.43
CA PRO A 105 9.70 7.54 11.55
C PRO A 105 10.25 6.61 10.47
N SER A 106 11.51 6.82 10.09
CA SER A 106 12.34 5.91 9.29
C SER A 106 13.09 4.94 10.23
N PRO A 107 13.49 3.74 9.76
CA PRO A 107 13.25 3.17 8.43
C PRO A 107 11.81 2.68 8.26
N ARG A 108 11.29 2.71 7.02
CA ARG A 108 9.95 2.25 6.68
C ARG A 108 10.00 0.77 6.24
N THR A 109 10.29 -0.14 7.16
CA THR A 109 10.33 -1.58 6.91
C THR A 109 8.96 -2.22 7.10
N ALA A 110 8.77 -3.45 6.60
CA ALA A 110 7.53 -4.21 6.77
C ALA A 110 7.14 -4.38 8.24
N ARG A 111 8.10 -4.65 9.13
CA ARG A 111 7.83 -4.82 10.57
C ARG A 111 7.38 -3.51 11.23
N ARG A 112 7.98 -2.39 10.87
CA ARG A 112 7.52 -1.09 11.34
C ARG A 112 6.09 -0.82 10.91
N ILE A 113 5.78 -1.05 9.63
CA ILE A 113 4.45 -0.86 9.07
C ILE A 113 3.43 -1.81 9.73
N ALA A 114 3.80 -3.08 9.94
CA ALA A 114 2.97 -4.04 10.65
C ALA A 114 2.68 -3.62 12.10
N SER A 115 3.68 -3.10 12.81
CA SER A 115 3.53 -2.59 14.18
C SER A 115 2.62 -1.35 14.23
N GLU A 116 2.76 -0.42 13.27
CA GLU A 116 1.89 0.74 13.12
C GLU A 116 0.44 0.32 12.85
N LEU A 117 0.24 -0.70 12.01
CA LEU A 117 -1.08 -1.26 11.73
C LEU A 117 -1.68 -1.91 12.98
N ALA A 118 -0.91 -2.67 13.76
CA ALA A 118 -1.38 -3.25 15.01
C ALA A 118 -1.87 -2.18 16.00
N GLU A 119 -1.11 -1.08 16.13
CA GLU A 119 -1.50 0.05 16.98
C GLU A 119 -2.73 0.79 16.43
N LEU A 120 -2.78 1.01 15.10
CA LEU A 120 -3.94 1.60 14.43
C LEU A 120 -5.23 0.82 14.72
N LEU A 121 -5.20 -0.51 14.59
CA LEU A 121 -6.35 -1.37 14.86
C LEU A 121 -6.75 -1.33 16.33
N ALA A 122 -5.78 -1.37 17.26
CA ALA A 122 -6.04 -1.30 18.69
C ALA A 122 -6.74 0.02 19.07
N ARG A 123 -6.19 1.15 18.64
CA ARG A 123 -6.74 2.48 18.95
C ARG A 123 -8.01 2.81 18.18
N SER A 124 -8.28 2.10 17.09
CA SER A 124 -9.50 2.29 16.32
C SER A 124 -10.70 1.54 16.86
N GLY A 125 -10.53 0.68 17.87
CA GLY A 125 -11.58 -0.17 18.40
C GLY A 125 -12.09 -1.18 17.37
N ILE A 126 -11.21 -1.63 16.46
CA ILE A 126 -11.52 -2.72 15.53
C ILE A 126 -11.22 -4.03 16.25
N PRO A 127 -12.27 -4.82 16.59
CA PRO A 127 -12.05 -6.09 17.25
C PRO A 127 -11.33 -7.05 16.29
N GLY A 128 -10.28 -7.69 16.75
CA GLY A 128 -9.60 -8.75 16.00
C GLY A 128 -10.27 -10.07 16.20
N PRO A 129 -9.89 -11.12 15.43
CA PRO A 129 -8.97 -11.09 14.30
C PRO A 129 -9.57 -10.49 13.02
N VAL A 130 -8.70 -9.98 12.13
CA VAL A 130 -9.07 -9.32 10.89
C VAL A 130 -8.58 -10.10 9.66
N VAL A 131 -9.24 -9.94 8.53
CA VAL A 131 -8.71 -10.39 7.23
C VAL A 131 -7.84 -9.27 6.67
N LEU A 132 -6.59 -9.59 6.34
CA LEU A 132 -5.61 -8.65 5.81
C LEU A 132 -5.48 -8.83 4.30
N VAL A 133 -5.47 -7.73 3.57
CA VAL A 133 -5.31 -7.70 2.11
C VAL A 133 -4.11 -6.83 1.79
N GLY A 134 -3.09 -7.39 1.13
CA GLY A 134 -1.88 -6.66 0.73
C GLY A 134 -1.67 -6.71 -0.78
N GLU A 135 -1.56 -5.55 -1.43
CA GLU A 135 -1.21 -5.41 -2.84
C GLU A 135 0.29 -5.18 -2.99
N SER A 136 0.96 -5.91 -3.92
CA SER A 136 2.36 -5.64 -4.25
C SER A 136 3.25 -5.68 -2.98
N ILE A 137 4.07 -4.65 -2.72
CA ILE A 137 4.94 -4.54 -1.55
C ILE A 137 4.18 -4.66 -0.20
N ALA A 138 2.90 -4.31 -0.16
CA ALA A 138 2.09 -4.47 1.04
C ALA A 138 1.85 -5.95 1.41
N GLY A 139 2.07 -6.88 0.50
CA GLY A 139 2.14 -8.30 0.79
C GLY A 139 3.14 -8.63 1.90
N PHE A 140 4.29 -7.97 1.91
CA PHE A 140 5.28 -8.10 2.98
C PHE A 140 4.74 -7.63 4.33
N ASN A 141 4.08 -6.47 4.34
CA ASN A 141 3.54 -5.87 5.57
C ASN A 141 2.52 -6.79 6.24
N VAL A 142 1.56 -7.32 5.45
CA VAL A 142 0.48 -8.17 5.99
C VAL A 142 0.98 -9.56 6.37
N ARG A 143 2.00 -10.10 5.69
CA ARG A 143 2.66 -11.36 6.06
C ARG A 143 3.42 -11.23 7.38
N VAL A 144 4.19 -10.15 7.55
CA VAL A 144 4.89 -9.84 8.81
C VAL A 144 3.87 -9.63 9.93
N PHE A 145 2.79 -8.88 9.68
CA PHE A 145 1.72 -8.71 10.66
C PHE A 145 1.12 -10.06 11.10
N ALA A 146 0.74 -10.92 10.17
CA ALA A 146 0.16 -12.22 10.48
C ALA A 146 1.13 -13.14 11.22
N SER A 147 2.44 -12.96 10.99
CA SER A 147 3.47 -13.69 11.72
C SER A 147 3.70 -13.15 13.14
N ASP A 148 3.78 -11.83 13.31
CA ASP A 148 4.08 -11.21 14.61
C ASP A 148 2.83 -11.13 15.51
N HIS A 149 1.61 -11.13 14.92
CA HIS A 149 0.32 -11.05 15.62
C HIS A 149 -0.67 -12.13 15.14
N PRO A 150 -0.34 -13.44 15.28
CA PRO A 150 -1.15 -14.53 14.71
C PRO A 150 -2.57 -14.58 15.28
N GLU A 151 -2.76 -14.16 16.53
CA GLU A 151 -4.07 -14.08 17.19
C GLU A 151 -4.97 -12.98 16.61
N ARG A 152 -4.40 -12.05 15.85
CA ARG A 152 -5.10 -10.92 15.23
C ARG A 152 -5.38 -11.10 13.75
N ALA A 153 -4.89 -12.16 13.13
CA ALA A 153 -5.09 -12.46 11.72
C ALA A 153 -6.11 -13.60 11.56
N ALA A 154 -7.19 -13.36 10.81
CA ALA A 154 -8.21 -14.34 10.45
C ALA A 154 -7.98 -14.96 9.06
N GLY A 155 -7.19 -14.31 8.22
CA GLY A 155 -6.83 -14.75 6.87
C GLY A 155 -6.08 -13.69 6.10
N LEU A 156 -5.43 -14.11 5.02
CA LEU A 156 -4.69 -13.23 4.10
C LEU A 156 -5.28 -13.31 2.69
N VAL A 157 -5.31 -12.16 2.02
CA VAL A 157 -5.45 -12.07 0.56
C VAL A 157 -4.25 -11.30 0.03
N LEU A 158 -3.39 -11.97 -0.73
CA LEU A 158 -2.20 -11.39 -1.36
C LEU A 158 -2.53 -11.07 -2.82
N VAL A 159 -2.43 -9.80 -3.20
CA VAL A 159 -2.87 -9.31 -4.52
C VAL A 159 -1.63 -8.92 -5.32
N ASP A 160 -1.22 -9.80 -6.22
CA ASP A 160 0.01 -9.69 -7.03
C ASP A 160 1.19 -9.23 -6.18
N ALA A 161 1.33 -9.89 -5.01
CA ALA A 161 2.19 -9.46 -3.93
C ALA A 161 3.67 -9.65 -4.26
N SER A 162 4.53 -8.78 -3.73
CA SER A 162 5.97 -8.91 -3.86
C SER A 162 6.48 -10.10 -3.05
N HIS A 163 7.44 -10.83 -3.62
CA HIS A 163 8.02 -12.02 -3.02
C HIS A 163 9.47 -11.78 -2.60
N GLU A 164 9.91 -12.36 -1.48
CA GLU A 164 11.27 -12.20 -0.95
C GLU A 164 12.39 -12.77 -1.83
N ASP A 165 12.06 -13.63 -2.79
CA ASP A 165 13.02 -14.23 -3.72
C ASP A 165 12.96 -13.60 -5.12
N ASP A 166 12.17 -12.53 -5.28
CA ASP A 166 12.21 -11.72 -6.50
C ASP A 166 13.34 -10.68 -6.43
N ALA A 167 13.72 -10.15 -7.59
CA ALA A 167 14.69 -9.06 -7.66
C ALA A 167 14.01 -7.73 -7.30
N HIS A 168 14.55 -7.04 -6.31
CA HIS A 168 14.06 -5.73 -5.85
C HIS A 168 15.06 -4.64 -6.21
N ASP A 169 15.06 -4.23 -7.48
CA ASP A 169 15.93 -3.16 -7.95
C ASP A 169 15.51 -1.80 -7.39
N VAL A 170 16.40 -1.18 -6.64
CA VAL A 170 16.22 0.18 -6.13
C VAL A 170 16.84 1.19 -7.09
N PRO A 171 16.05 2.01 -7.79
CA PRO A 171 16.60 3.02 -8.68
C PRO A 171 17.54 3.96 -7.92
N GLY A 172 18.75 4.18 -8.43
CA GLY A 172 19.73 5.07 -7.78
C GLY A 172 19.23 6.51 -7.55
N MET A 173 18.18 6.91 -8.26
CA MET A 173 17.45 8.15 -8.09
C MET A 173 16.61 8.22 -6.81
N ALA A 174 16.24 7.06 -6.20
CA ALA A 174 15.35 7.02 -5.04
C ALA A 174 15.85 7.89 -3.87
N ARG A 175 17.15 7.96 -3.67
CA ARG A 175 17.81 8.80 -2.64
C ARG A 175 17.59 10.31 -2.81
N PHE A 176 17.29 10.78 -4.02
CA PHE A 176 17.03 12.20 -4.31
C PHE A 176 15.54 12.57 -4.23
N VAL A 177 14.66 11.57 -4.22
CA VAL A 177 13.22 11.78 -4.17
C VAL A 177 12.79 12.66 -2.98
N PRO A 178 13.32 12.48 -1.75
CA PRO A 178 12.98 13.35 -0.63
C PRO A 178 13.28 14.83 -0.88
N LEU A 179 14.44 15.13 -1.42
CA LEU A 179 14.83 16.51 -1.74
C LEU A 179 13.95 17.10 -2.84
N LEU A 180 13.78 16.37 -3.96
CA LEU A 180 13.04 16.82 -5.12
C LEU A 180 11.55 17.04 -4.81
N SER A 181 10.97 16.19 -3.98
CA SER A 181 9.58 16.34 -3.53
C SER A 181 9.41 17.55 -2.60
N THR A 182 10.38 17.79 -1.72
CA THR A 182 10.35 18.90 -0.75
C THR A 182 10.40 20.26 -1.43
N ILE A 183 11.23 20.43 -2.49
CA ILE A 183 11.30 21.66 -3.27
C ILE A 183 10.16 21.80 -4.28
N GLY A 184 9.23 20.84 -4.35
CA GLY A 184 8.05 20.88 -5.20
C GLY A 184 8.29 20.53 -6.67
N LEU A 185 9.43 19.93 -7.02
CA LEU A 185 9.77 19.62 -8.42
C LEU A 185 8.76 18.67 -9.06
N PHE A 186 8.32 17.63 -8.37
CA PHE A 186 7.31 16.68 -8.89
C PHE A 186 5.97 17.35 -9.15
N ARG A 187 5.55 18.27 -8.27
CA ARG A 187 4.34 19.08 -8.49
C ARG A 187 4.50 20.00 -9.71
N LEU A 188 5.64 20.64 -9.87
CA LEU A 188 5.94 21.53 -11.00
C LEU A 188 5.89 20.76 -12.32
N LEU A 189 6.43 19.55 -12.35
CA LEU A 189 6.47 18.70 -13.55
C LEU A 189 5.18 17.89 -13.77
N GLY A 190 4.24 17.92 -12.82
CA GLY A 190 3.03 17.11 -12.88
C GLY A 190 3.27 15.60 -12.73
N VAL A 191 4.45 15.17 -12.26
CA VAL A 191 4.81 13.76 -12.09
C VAL A 191 4.29 13.28 -10.73
N SER A 192 3.48 12.22 -10.72
CA SER A 192 3.00 11.58 -9.51
C SER A 192 3.50 10.13 -9.41
N PHE A 193 3.74 9.68 -8.17
CA PHE A 193 3.97 8.28 -7.86
C PHE A 193 2.64 7.53 -7.75
N GLY A 194 2.69 6.21 -7.92
CA GLY A 194 1.53 5.34 -7.77
C GLY A 194 0.57 5.40 -8.96
N GLN A 195 -0.66 5.04 -8.70
CA GLN A 195 -1.69 4.90 -9.73
C GLN A 195 -2.12 6.26 -10.29
N ARG A 196 -2.41 6.29 -11.58
CA ARG A 196 -2.96 7.50 -12.22
C ARG A 196 -4.35 7.80 -11.64
N VAL A 197 -4.61 9.05 -11.28
CA VAL A 197 -5.88 9.47 -10.69
C VAL A 197 -7.08 9.11 -11.60
N GLU A 198 -6.88 9.18 -12.91
CA GLU A 198 -7.89 8.89 -13.92
C GLU A 198 -8.31 7.42 -13.96
N SER A 199 -7.41 6.48 -13.58
CA SER A 199 -7.69 5.06 -13.50
C SER A 199 -8.43 4.65 -12.23
N LEU A 200 -8.45 5.51 -11.20
CA LEU A 200 -9.16 5.26 -9.95
C LEU A 200 -10.68 5.38 -10.12
N ALA A 201 -11.42 4.77 -9.19
CA ALA A 201 -12.86 4.92 -9.14
C ALA A 201 -13.28 6.40 -9.02
N PRO A 202 -14.30 6.87 -9.77
CA PRO A 202 -14.70 8.28 -9.77
C PRO A 202 -14.98 8.85 -8.38
N SER A 203 -15.52 8.04 -7.47
CA SER A 203 -15.87 8.42 -6.10
C SER A 203 -14.66 8.84 -5.24
N VAL A 204 -13.45 8.35 -5.57
CA VAL A 204 -12.23 8.60 -4.79
C VAL A 204 -11.26 9.57 -5.44
N ARG A 205 -11.45 9.93 -6.72
CA ARG A 205 -10.49 10.76 -7.50
C ARG A 205 -10.15 12.09 -6.83
N ARG A 206 -11.15 12.75 -6.22
CA ARG A 206 -10.92 14.02 -5.51
C ARG A 206 -9.93 13.87 -4.36
N TYR A 207 -9.99 12.78 -3.61
CA TYR A 207 -9.09 12.50 -2.48
C TYR A 207 -7.68 12.18 -2.96
N ALA A 208 -7.57 11.34 -4.00
CA ALA A 208 -6.30 11.04 -4.64
C ALA A 208 -5.64 12.32 -5.19
N GLN A 209 -6.42 13.19 -5.83
CA GLN A 209 -5.92 14.46 -6.38
C GLN A 209 -5.40 15.41 -5.29
N ALA A 210 -6.07 15.48 -4.15
CA ALA A 210 -5.66 16.32 -3.01
C ALA A 210 -4.33 15.88 -2.41
N THR A 211 -4.01 14.58 -2.46
CA THR A 211 -2.82 14.03 -1.82
C THR A 211 -1.66 13.71 -2.78
N ARG A 212 -1.91 13.67 -4.10
CA ARG A 212 -0.96 13.18 -5.12
C ARG A 212 0.41 13.86 -5.13
N PHE A 213 0.50 15.11 -4.70
CA PHE A 213 1.75 15.89 -4.70
C PHE A 213 2.26 16.22 -3.29
N ARG A 214 1.79 15.50 -2.26
CA ARG A 214 2.36 15.66 -0.92
C ARG A 214 3.79 15.13 -0.87
N ALA A 215 4.74 15.98 -0.44
CA ALA A 215 6.14 15.58 -0.32
C ALA A 215 6.31 14.34 0.59
N ALA A 216 5.54 14.26 1.68
CA ALA A 216 5.56 13.13 2.61
C ALA A 216 5.30 11.77 1.92
N GLY A 217 4.38 11.71 0.93
CA GLY A 217 4.10 10.48 0.20
C GLY A 217 5.29 9.99 -0.64
N TYR A 218 5.98 10.91 -1.31
CA TYR A 218 7.20 10.59 -2.07
C TYR A 218 8.33 10.15 -1.15
N GLN A 219 8.48 10.82 0.01
CA GLN A 219 9.51 10.50 1.00
C GLN A 219 9.28 9.11 1.60
N ALA A 220 8.03 8.79 1.96
CA ALA A 220 7.68 7.48 2.51
C ALA A 220 7.87 6.36 1.47
N ALA A 221 7.44 6.56 0.21
CA ALA A 221 7.66 5.58 -0.85
C ALA A 221 9.16 5.36 -1.14
N ALA A 222 9.95 6.42 -1.15
CA ALA A 222 11.40 6.32 -1.32
C ALA A 222 12.04 5.59 -0.13
N ASP A 223 11.58 5.82 1.09
CA ASP A 223 12.11 5.18 2.29
C ASP A 223 11.75 3.68 2.32
N GLU A 224 10.53 3.28 1.93
CA GLU A 224 10.16 1.88 1.75
C GLU A 224 11.08 1.18 0.73
N LEU A 225 11.37 1.81 -0.41
CA LEU A 225 12.28 1.26 -1.43
C LEU A 225 13.73 1.17 -0.94
N LEU A 226 14.23 2.21 -0.29
CA LEU A 226 15.62 2.25 0.19
C LEU A 226 15.88 1.22 1.29
N HIS A 227 14.85 0.74 1.99
CA HIS A 227 14.93 -0.29 3.03
C HIS A 227 14.29 -1.63 2.60
N ILE A 228 14.17 -1.87 1.28
CA ILE A 228 13.55 -3.09 0.77
C ILE A 228 14.33 -4.35 1.17
N GLU A 229 15.65 -4.30 1.17
CA GLU A 229 16.49 -5.43 1.58
C GLU A 229 16.28 -5.80 3.06
N GLU A 230 16.09 -4.79 3.93
CA GLU A 230 15.76 -5.01 5.33
C GLU A 230 14.37 -5.64 5.46
N THR A 231 13.38 -5.14 4.71
CA THR A 231 12.04 -5.73 4.62
C THR A 231 12.08 -7.18 4.15
N VAL A 232 12.82 -7.49 3.09
CA VAL A 232 13.02 -8.87 2.59
C VAL A 232 13.61 -9.77 3.67
N SER A 233 14.61 -9.28 4.40
CA SER A 233 15.20 -10.02 5.52
C SER A 233 14.19 -10.28 6.64
N GLU A 234 13.37 -9.29 6.99
CA GLU A 234 12.30 -9.44 7.99
C GLU A 234 11.29 -10.50 7.57
N VAL A 235 10.85 -10.49 6.30
CA VAL A 235 9.90 -11.46 5.74
C VAL A 235 10.47 -12.88 5.77
N ARG A 236 11.72 -13.08 5.34
CA ARG A 236 12.41 -14.39 5.42
C ARG A 236 12.49 -14.89 6.84
N ASN A 237 12.82 -14.04 7.80
CA ASN A 237 12.96 -14.39 9.20
C ASN A 237 11.62 -14.71 9.88
N THR A 238 10.51 -14.20 9.36
CA THR A 238 9.16 -14.45 9.88
C THR A 238 8.41 -15.53 9.10
N ARG A 239 8.99 -16.04 8.00
CA ARG A 239 8.35 -17.03 7.14
C ARG A 239 8.05 -18.32 7.90
N ARG A 240 6.80 -18.72 7.90
CA ARG A 240 6.30 -19.96 8.49
C ARG A 240 4.97 -20.37 7.85
N THR A 241 4.58 -21.63 8.03
CA THR A 241 3.23 -22.06 7.67
C THR A 241 2.20 -21.39 8.56
N LEU A 242 1.19 -20.80 7.95
CA LEU A 242 0.11 -20.09 8.62
C LEU A 242 -1.11 -21.01 8.80
N ALA A 243 -1.69 -21.01 9.99
CA ALA A 243 -2.90 -21.78 10.28
C ALA A 243 -4.18 -21.16 9.68
N ILE A 244 -4.10 -19.91 9.18
CA ILE A 244 -5.19 -19.16 8.56
C ILE A 244 -5.23 -19.38 7.06
N PRO A 245 -6.37 -19.16 6.35
CA PRO A 245 -6.44 -19.23 4.90
C PRO A 245 -5.58 -18.13 4.26
N VAL A 246 -4.88 -18.48 3.16
CA VAL A 246 -4.08 -17.55 2.34
C VAL A 246 -4.54 -17.67 0.89
N LEU A 247 -5.24 -16.68 0.37
CA LEU A 247 -5.59 -16.62 -1.05
C LEU A 247 -4.68 -15.62 -1.76
N VAL A 248 -4.04 -16.10 -2.82
CA VAL A 248 -3.18 -15.30 -3.70
C VAL A 248 -3.93 -15.01 -4.98
N VAL A 249 -4.00 -13.75 -5.38
CA VAL A 249 -4.58 -13.31 -6.65
C VAL A 249 -3.47 -12.72 -7.49
N THR A 250 -3.13 -13.34 -8.62
CA THR A 250 -2.07 -12.85 -9.52
C THR A 250 -2.63 -12.41 -10.87
N GLY A 251 -2.02 -11.40 -11.50
CA GLY A 251 -2.35 -10.96 -12.84
C GLY A 251 -1.77 -11.91 -13.91
N ALA A 252 -2.52 -12.17 -14.98
CA ALA A 252 -2.01 -12.99 -16.10
C ALA A 252 -1.15 -12.19 -17.09
N ARG A 253 -1.45 -10.88 -17.25
CA ARG A 253 -0.77 -10.04 -18.25
C ARG A 253 0.61 -9.63 -17.75
N GLY A 254 1.64 -10.04 -18.49
CA GLY A 254 3.03 -9.73 -18.17
C GLY A 254 3.68 -10.67 -17.14
N ALA A 255 2.92 -11.58 -16.54
CA ALA A 255 3.47 -12.59 -15.64
C ALA A 255 4.23 -13.66 -16.42
N ASP A 256 5.52 -13.77 -16.17
CA ASP A 256 6.36 -14.87 -16.67
C ASP A 256 6.24 -16.12 -15.77
N GLU A 257 7.00 -17.15 -16.11
CA GLU A 257 6.99 -18.40 -15.35
C GLU A 257 7.64 -18.24 -13.96
N HIS A 258 8.64 -17.36 -13.84
CA HIS A 258 9.29 -17.06 -12.56
C HIS A 258 8.28 -16.44 -11.59
N TRP A 259 7.59 -15.38 -12.03
CA TRP A 259 6.55 -14.73 -11.22
C TRP A 259 5.44 -15.69 -10.78
N ARG A 260 4.95 -16.54 -11.70
CA ARG A 260 3.92 -17.52 -11.35
C ARG A 260 4.39 -18.52 -10.29
N ARG A 261 5.66 -18.96 -10.33
CA ARG A 261 6.24 -19.82 -9.27
C ARG A 261 6.29 -19.13 -7.94
N LEU A 262 6.68 -17.84 -7.91
CA LEU A 262 6.70 -17.06 -6.67
C LEU A 262 5.30 -16.90 -6.08
N GLN A 263 4.29 -16.62 -6.90
CA GLN A 263 2.90 -16.51 -6.43
C GLN A 263 2.33 -17.87 -5.97
N GLN A 264 2.75 -18.97 -6.59
CA GLN A 264 2.39 -20.31 -6.12
C GLN A 264 3.07 -20.65 -4.78
N ASP A 265 4.29 -20.19 -4.57
CA ASP A 265 5.00 -20.34 -3.32
C ASP A 265 4.32 -19.55 -2.18
N GLU A 266 3.83 -18.35 -2.45
CA GLU A 266 3.00 -17.60 -1.48
C GLU A 266 1.70 -18.33 -1.10
N ALA A 267 1.05 -18.98 -2.06
CA ALA A 267 -0.12 -19.80 -1.78
C ALA A 267 0.22 -21.01 -0.87
N SER A 268 1.45 -21.50 -0.94
CA SER A 268 1.93 -22.61 -0.08
C SER A 268 2.18 -22.20 1.38
N LEU A 269 2.08 -20.92 1.72
CA LEU A 269 2.18 -20.41 3.09
C LEU A 269 1.07 -20.97 4.02
N SER A 270 0.04 -21.61 3.47
CA SER A 270 -1.03 -22.24 4.25
C SER A 270 -1.47 -23.54 3.61
N GLU A 271 -1.82 -24.53 4.42
CA GLU A 271 -2.49 -25.75 3.95
C GLU A 271 -3.85 -25.44 3.30
N ARG A 272 -4.46 -24.31 3.65
CA ARG A 272 -5.67 -23.76 3.04
C ARG A 272 -5.34 -22.64 2.04
N GLY A 273 -4.20 -22.76 1.37
CA GLY A 273 -3.74 -21.79 0.39
C GLY A 273 -4.32 -22.05 -1.00
N CYS A 274 -4.51 -20.97 -1.77
CA CYS A 274 -5.00 -21.05 -3.14
C CYS A 274 -4.48 -19.91 -3.99
N LEU A 275 -4.10 -20.22 -5.24
CA LEU A 275 -3.72 -19.24 -6.26
C LEU A 275 -4.87 -19.05 -7.25
N ILE A 276 -5.27 -17.80 -7.45
CA ILE A 276 -6.30 -17.36 -8.38
C ILE A 276 -5.66 -16.45 -9.43
N THR A 277 -5.91 -16.69 -10.70
CA THR A 277 -5.35 -15.89 -11.79
C THR A 277 -6.39 -14.92 -12.37
N ALA A 278 -6.11 -13.62 -12.30
CA ALA A 278 -6.90 -12.56 -12.93
C ALA A 278 -6.50 -12.45 -14.41
N GLN A 279 -7.26 -13.12 -15.30
CA GLN A 279 -6.90 -13.33 -16.72
C GLN A 279 -6.80 -12.05 -17.54
N GLN A 280 -7.53 -11.01 -17.16
CA GLN A 280 -7.61 -9.74 -17.89
C GLN A 280 -6.85 -8.60 -17.19
N SER A 281 -6.05 -8.91 -16.17
CA SER A 281 -5.27 -7.93 -15.43
C SER A 281 -3.77 -8.14 -15.57
N GLY A 282 -3.02 -7.04 -15.46
CA GLY A 282 -1.62 -7.04 -15.09
C GLY A 282 -1.49 -6.86 -13.57
N HIS A 283 -0.48 -6.11 -13.15
CA HIS A 283 -0.13 -5.91 -11.75
C HIS A 283 -1.23 -5.18 -10.91
N VAL A 284 -2.04 -4.33 -11.54
CA VAL A 284 -2.97 -3.46 -10.81
C VAL A 284 -4.38 -4.08 -10.77
N ILE A 285 -4.50 -5.27 -10.20
CA ILE A 285 -5.74 -6.07 -10.18
C ILE A 285 -6.92 -5.34 -9.52
N PRO A 286 -6.76 -4.58 -8.43
CA PRO A 286 -7.86 -3.85 -7.80
C PRO A 286 -8.56 -2.83 -8.71
N ILE A 287 -7.91 -2.42 -9.81
CA ILE A 287 -8.47 -1.52 -10.82
C ILE A 287 -8.95 -2.29 -12.04
N ASP A 288 -8.11 -3.21 -12.56
CA ASP A 288 -8.37 -3.90 -13.83
C ASP A 288 -9.48 -4.96 -13.71
N GLN A 289 -9.44 -5.75 -12.62
CA GLN A 289 -10.39 -6.81 -12.32
C GLN A 289 -10.79 -6.84 -10.83
N PRO A 290 -11.40 -5.77 -10.29
CA PRO A 290 -11.73 -5.66 -8.87
C PRO A 290 -12.60 -6.80 -8.35
N LYS A 291 -13.47 -7.37 -9.19
CA LYS A 291 -14.33 -8.48 -8.80
C LYS A 291 -13.57 -9.71 -8.32
N VAL A 292 -12.45 -10.04 -8.95
CA VAL A 292 -11.63 -11.20 -8.54
C VAL A 292 -11.09 -11.01 -7.13
N VAL A 293 -10.64 -9.79 -6.80
CA VAL A 293 -10.17 -9.44 -5.45
C VAL A 293 -11.32 -9.50 -4.44
N VAL A 294 -12.49 -8.96 -4.79
CA VAL A 294 -13.69 -8.98 -3.94
C VAL A 294 -14.11 -10.42 -3.64
N ASP A 295 -14.11 -11.29 -4.64
CA ASP A 295 -14.49 -12.70 -4.49
C ASP A 295 -13.49 -13.46 -3.60
N ALA A 296 -12.17 -13.22 -3.76
CA ALA A 296 -11.15 -13.77 -2.90
C ALA A 296 -11.31 -13.31 -1.43
N ILE A 297 -11.56 -12.01 -1.22
CA ILE A 297 -11.84 -11.47 0.12
C ILE A 297 -13.08 -12.12 0.72
N ARG A 298 -14.16 -12.27 -0.06
CA ARG A 298 -15.39 -12.92 0.39
C ARG A 298 -15.12 -14.35 0.85
N THR A 299 -14.41 -15.13 0.06
CA THR A 299 -14.03 -16.51 0.40
C THR A 299 -13.28 -16.58 1.73
N VAL A 300 -12.28 -15.72 1.95
CA VAL A 300 -11.53 -15.70 3.21
C VAL A 300 -12.42 -15.29 4.38
N VAL A 301 -13.30 -14.33 4.20
CA VAL A 301 -14.26 -13.90 5.24
C VAL A 301 -15.23 -15.03 5.60
N GLU A 302 -15.74 -15.78 4.62
CA GLU A 302 -16.63 -16.92 4.82
C GLU A 302 -15.92 -18.05 5.58
N ILE A 303 -14.69 -18.40 5.18
CA ILE A 303 -13.88 -19.39 5.91
C ILE A 303 -13.61 -18.94 7.36
N ALA A 304 -13.29 -17.65 7.56
CA ALA A 304 -13.06 -17.11 8.90
C ALA A 304 -14.33 -17.08 9.78
N ARG A 305 -15.53 -17.12 9.17
CA ARG A 305 -16.81 -17.30 9.87
C ARG A 305 -17.17 -18.75 10.14
N GLY A 306 -16.31 -19.69 9.79
CA GLY A 306 -16.57 -21.13 9.94
C GLY A 306 -17.55 -21.69 8.89
N GLN A 307 -17.77 -20.98 7.78
CA GLN A 307 -18.59 -21.46 6.68
C GLN A 307 -17.77 -22.40 5.79
N GLU A 308 -18.44 -23.40 5.19
CA GLU A 308 -17.81 -24.27 4.19
C GLU A 308 -17.62 -23.49 2.88
N ALA A 309 -16.47 -22.86 2.72
CA ALA A 309 -16.04 -22.27 1.46
C ALA A 309 -14.74 -22.94 1.02
N ALA A 310 -14.76 -23.55 -0.16
CA ALA A 310 -13.53 -24.10 -0.73
C ALA A 310 -12.64 -22.95 -1.20
N PRO A 311 -11.38 -22.84 -0.71
CA PRO A 311 -10.50 -21.74 -1.08
C PRO A 311 -10.33 -21.53 -2.59
N CYS A 312 -10.40 -22.62 -3.38
CA CYS A 312 -10.25 -22.61 -4.83
C CYS A 312 -11.57 -22.69 -5.63
N ALA A 313 -12.74 -22.71 -4.99
CA ALA A 313 -14.02 -22.84 -5.71
C ALA A 313 -14.39 -21.63 -6.58
N THR A 314 -13.86 -20.45 -6.22
CA THR A 314 -14.13 -19.19 -6.93
C THR A 314 -13.53 -19.14 -8.34
N SER A 315 -12.56 -19.99 -8.66
CA SER A 315 -11.80 -19.92 -9.91
C SER A 315 -12.46 -20.66 -11.09
N GLN A 316 -13.42 -21.54 -10.85
CA GLN A 316 -14.07 -22.31 -11.93
C GLN A 316 -14.98 -21.46 -12.83
N GLN A 317 -15.38 -20.24 -12.40
CA GLN A 317 -16.19 -19.34 -13.22
C GLN A 317 -15.40 -18.28 -13.98
N THR A 318 -14.10 -18.10 -13.72
CA THR A 318 -13.32 -17.01 -14.33
C THR A 318 -11.94 -17.39 -14.86
N GLY A 319 -11.50 -18.66 -14.79
CA GLY A 319 -10.20 -19.09 -15.34
C GLY A 319 -9.57 -20.23 -14.53
N GLN A 320 -8.72 -21.01 -15.18
CA GLN A 320 -8.17 -22.27 -14.69
C GLN A 320 -7.56 -22.21 -13.29
N VAL A 321 -7.95 -23.19 -12.45
CA VAL A 321 -7.29 -23.51 -11.18
C VAL A 321 -6.05 -24.32 -11.47
N VAL A 322 -4.90 -23.89 -11.01
CA VAL A 322 -3.69 -24.72 -10.89
C VAL A 322 -3.58 -25.14 -9.43
N ARG A 323 -3.69 -26.45 -9.20
CA ARG A 323 -3.43 -27.08 -7.90
C ARG A 323 -1.93 -27.34 -7.74
#